data_688c817dc0e1e03cd19e11696ce0c538
#
_entry.id   688c817dc0e1e03cd19e11696ce0c538
#
_cell.length_a   1.000
_cell.length_b   1.000
_cell.length_c   1.000
_cell.angle_alpha   90.00
_cell.angle_beta   90.00
_cell.angle_gamma   90.00
#
_symmetry.space_group_name_H-M   'P 1'
#
loop_
_entity.id
_entity.type
_entity.pdbx_description
1 polymer ?
#
loop_
_entity_poly.entity_id
_entity_poly.type
_entity_poly.pdbx_seq_one_letter_code
_entity_poly.pdbx_strand_id
1 'polypeptide(L)'
;LAERDILTLSTGQARRVLIARALVHDPDVLIFDEPCTGLDPEGMYYVRQTMSALARAGRPVLLVTHYPEDIAPEIQRLLLVRDGRIVADGPKEALLTSETMSGLFGVPLEVVRTRDRYSLVDC
;
A
#
# COMPACT_ATOMS: atom_id res chain seq x y z
N LEU A 1 -19.03 -14.79 -4.83
CA LEU A 1 -18.66 -13.46 -4.38
C LEU A 1 -19.42 -13.02 -3.16
N ALA A 2 -20.71 -13.35 -3.10
CA ALA A 2 -21.55 -12.90 -1.99
C ALA A 2 -21.04 -13.38 -0.64
N GLU A 3 -20.34 -14.49 -0.62
CA GLU A 3 -19.80 -15.06 0.61
C GLU A 3 -18.45 -14.49 1.02
N ARG A 4 -17.86 -13.67 0.17
CA ARG A 4 -16.55 -13.10 0.49
C ARG A 4 -16.69 -11.86 1.36
N ASP A 5 -15.95 -11.85 2.45
CA ASP A 5 -15.86 -10.68 3.30
C ASP A 5 -14.71 -9.81 2.85
N ILE A 6 -15.02 -8.56 2.51
CA ILE A 6 -14.03 -7.58 2.11
C ILE A 6 -14.18 -6.38 3.01
N LEU A 7 -13.07 -5.91 3.58
CA LEU A 7 -13.06 -4.70 4.38
C LEU A 7 -12.13 -3.69 3.74
N THR A 8 -12.66 -2.50 3.44
CA THR A 8 -11.89 -1.41 2.90
C THR A 8 -11.65 -0.36 3.98
N LEU A 9 -10.39 -0.01 4.18
CA LEU A 9 -9.98 1.03 5.13
C LEU A 9 -9.59 2.25 4.32
N SER A 10 -10.36 3.34 4.49
CA SER A 10 -10.12 4.58 3.77
C SER A 10 -9.59 5.66 4.70
N THR A 11 -9.15 6.76 4.10
CA THR A 11 -8.62 7.90 4.84
C THR A 11 -9.74 8.63 5.59
N GLY A 12 -9.35 9.37 6.63
CA GLY A 12 -10.28 10.20 7.37
C GLY A 12 -11.10 9.50 8.43
N GLN A 13 -10.99 8.19 8.53
CA GLN A 13 -11.70 7.40 9.52
C GLN A 13 -10.84 7.11 10.75
N ALA A 14 -11.45 6.63 11.81
CA ALA A 14 -10.71 6.20 13.00
C ALA A 14 -10.06 4.85 12.70
N ARG A 15 -8.89 4.86 12.10
CA ARG A 15 -8.24 3.69 11.53
C ARG A 15 -7.98 2.60 12.54
N ARG A 16 -7.62 2.97 13.78
CA ARG A 16 -7.37 1.96 14.81
C ARG A 16 -8.63 1.14 15.10
N VAL A 17 -9.78 1.81 15.15
CA VAL A 17 -11.06 1.13 15.36
C VAL A 17 -11.39 0.25 14.17
N LEU A 18 -11.20 0.74 12.95
CA LEU A 18 -11.49 -0.03 11.75
C LEU A 18 -10.59 -1.26 11.64
N ILE A 19 -9.31 -1.12 11.97
CA ILE A 19 -8.38 -2.25 11.95
C ILE A 19 -8.77 -3.26 13.02
N ALA A 20 -9.14 -2.82 14.21
CA ALA A 20 -9.60 -3.72 15.26
C ALA A 20 -10.85 -4.49 14.83
N ARG A 21 -11.78 -3.81 14.16
CA ARG A 21 -12.97 -4.48 13.60
C ARG A 21 -12.61 -5.51 12.55
N ALA A 22 -11.62 -5.20 11.72
CA ALA A 22 -11.15 -6.14 10.71
C ALA A 22 -10.65 -7.43 11.35
N LEU A 23 -9.90 -7.32 12.46
CA LEU A 23 -9.39 -8.49 13.15
C LEU A 23 -10.52 -9.33 13.78
N VAL A 24 -11.56 -8.67 14.29
CA VAL A 24 -12.70 -9.36 14.89
C VAL A 24 -13.54 -10.08 13.85
N HIS A 25 -13.80 -9.42 12.72
CA HIS A 25 -14.67 -9.96 11.69
C HIS A 25 -13.96 -10.92 10.73
N ASP A 26 -12.63 -10.92 10.74
CA ASP A 26 -11.82 -11.86 9.97
C ASP A 26 -12.19 -11.90 8.49
N PRO A 27 -12.14 -10.75 7.78
CA PRO A 27 -12.53 -10.70 6.36
C PRO A 27 -11.58 -11.49 5.48
N ASP A 28 -12.09 -11.94 4.32
CA ASP A 28 -11.26 -12.67 3.35
C ASP A 28 -10.15 -11.82 2.77
N VAL A 29 -10.44 -10.54 2.52
CA VAL A 29 -9.46 -9.61 1.94
C VAL A 29 -9.51 -8.29 2.68
N LEU A 30 -8.34 -7.77 3.01
CA LEU A 30 -8.20 -6.44 3.62
C LEU A 30 -7.75 -5.46 2.55
N ILE A 31 -8.55 -4.44 2.30
CA ILE A 31 -8.21 -3.39 1.33
C ILE A 31 -7.87 -2.12 2.08
N PHE A 32 -6.62 -1.66 1.91
CA PHE A 32 -6.16 -0.39 2.46
C PHE A 32 -6.14 0.62 1.31
N ASP A 33 -7.06 1.57 1.33
CA ASP A 33 -7.20 2.56 0.27
C ASP A 33 -6.67 3.90 0.77
N GLU A 34 -5.48 4.28 0.31
CA GLU A 34 -4.77 5.50 0.71
C GLU A 34 -4.74 5.64 2.23
N PRO A 35 -4.28 4.61 2.95
CA PRO A 35 -4.51 4.53 4.40
C PRO A 35 -3.72 5.54 5.22
N CYS A 36 -2.66 6.12 4.67
CA CYS A 36 -1.81 7.05 5.41
C CYS A 36 -2.09 8.51 5.10
N THR A 37 -3.00 8.81 4.17
CA THR A 37 -3.31 10.19 3.79
C THR A 37 -3.90 10.94 4.99
N GLY A 38 -3.33 12.11 5.28
CA GLY A 38 -3.81 12.95 6.36
C GLY A 38 -3.38 12.52 7.76
N LEU A 39 -2.55 11.51 7.88
CA LEU A 39 -2.05 11.05 9.17
C LEU A 39 -0.72 11.72 9.51
N ASP A 40 -0.49 11.91 10.81
CA ASP A 40 0.80 12.31 11.31
C ASP A 40 1.77 11.11 11.30
N PRO A 41 3.06 11.34 11.56
CA PRO A 41 4.04 10.23 11.52
C PRO A 41 3.71 9.07 12.44
N GLU A 42 3.15 9.32 13.62
CA GLU A 42 2.76 8.24 14.54
C GLU A 42 1.64 7.39 13.93
N GLY A 43 0.63 8.04 13.37
CA GLY A 43 -0.47 7.34 12.73
C GLY A 43 -0.03 6.53 11.52
N MET A 44 0.86 7.11 10.69
CA MET A 44 1.41 6.39 9.55
C MET A 44 2.19 5.16 9.99
N TYR A 45 3.00 5.31 11.04
CA TYR A 45 3.76 4.18 11.57
C TYR A 45 2.84 3.06 12.02
N TYR A 46 1.78 3.41 12.76
CA TYR A 46 0.83 2.42 13.24
C TYR A 46 0.16 1.66 12.09
N VAL A 47 -0.31 2.39 11.07
CA VAL A 47 -0.97 1.77 9.92
C VAL A 47 0.00 0.86 9.16
N ARG A 48 1.23 1.34 8.91
CA ARG A 48 2.22 0.55 8.17
C ARG A 48 2.61 -0.71 8.92
N GLN A 49 2.82 -0.60 10.23
CA GLN A 49 3.16 -1.77 11.05
C GLN A 49 2.02 -2.78 11.11
N THR A 50 0.79 -2.29 11.21
CA THR A 50 -0.38 -3.16 11.25
C THR A 50 -0.57 -3.89 9.92
N MET A 51 -0.42 -3.18 8.80
CA MET A 51 -0.51 -3.80 7.48
C MET A 51 0.54 -4.89 7.31
N SER A 52 1.77 -4.60 7.72
CA SER A 52 2.87 -5.55 7.66
C SER A 52 2.59 -6.79 8.51
N ALA A 53 2.09 -6.58 9.72
CA ALA A 53 1.76 -7.70 10.61
C ALA A 53 0.65 -8.58 10.04
N LEU A 54 -0.37 -7.97 9.46
CA LEU A 54 -1.48 -8.72 8.84
C LEU A 54 -0.99 -9.52 7.64
N ALA A 55 -0.14 -8.94 6.82
CA ALA A 55 0.44 -9.63 5.67
C ALA A 55 1.30 -10.81 6.12
N ARG A 56 2.12 -10.61 7.15
CA ARG A 56 2.95 -11.71 7.70
C ARG A 56 2.11 -12.84 8.28
N ALA A 57 0.93 -12.52 8.79
CA ALA A 57 0.01 -13.53 9.31
C ALA A 57 -0.72 -14.29 8.21
N GLY A 58 -0.43 -14.00 6.94
CA GLY A 58 -1.03 -14.70 5.81
C GLY A 58 -2.35 -14.12 5.35
N ARG A 59 -2.73 -12.94 5.84
CA ARG A 59 -3.95 -12.29 5.39
C ARG A 59 -3.77 -11.71 3.99
N PRO A 60 -4.70 -11.92 3.07
CA PRO A 60 -4.66 -11.24 1.78
C PRO A 60 -4.84 -9.74 1.97
N VAL A 61 -3.85 -8.97 1.54
CA VAL A 61 -3.86 -7.51 1.68
C VAL A 61 -3.74 -6.88 0.30
N LEU A 62 -4.64 -5.95 0.02
CA LEU A 62 -4.58 -5.11 -1.17
C LEU A 62 -4.38 -3.67 -0.72
N LEU A 63 -3.29 -3.07 -1.17
CA LEU A 63 -2.99 -1.67 -0.85
C LEU A 63 -3.16 -0.82 -2.10
N VAL A 64 -3.96 0.23 -2.00
CA VAL A 64 -4.09 1.24 -3.06
C VAL A 64 -3.41 2.49 -2.55
N THR A 65 -2.37 2.93 -3.25
CA THR A 65 -1.62 4.13 -2.84
C THR A 65 -0.87 4.70 -4.04
N HIS A 66 -0.48 5.95 -3.95
CA HIS A 66 0.46 6.56 -4.89
C HIS A 66 1.79 6.91 -4.18
N TYR A 67 2.01 6.37 -3.00
CA TYR A 67 3.24 6.57 -2.23
C TYR A 67 3.94 5.23 -2.00
N PRO A 68 5.05 4.96 -2.70
CA PRO A 68 5.81 3.74 -2.45
C PRO A 68 6.24 3.55 -1.00
N GLU A 69 6.32 4.64 -0.24
CA GLU A 69 6.64 4.58 1.19
C GLU A 69 5.65 3.74 1.99
N ASP A 70 4.41 3.60 1.49
CA ASP A 70 3.37 2.84 2.18
C ASP A 70 3.43 1.35 1.90
N ILE A 71 4.22 0.92 0.93
CA ILE A 71 4.27 -0.48 0.53
C ILE A 71 5.00 -1.29 1.60
N ALA A 72 4.25 -2.18 2.26
CA ALA A 72 4.84 -3.04 3.28
C ALA A 72 5.87 -3.98 2.65
N PRO A 73 6.95 -4.32 3.38
CA PRO A 73 7.96 -5.23 2.84
C PRO A 73 7.40 -6.56 2.36
N GLU A 74 6.32 -7.02 2.98
CA GLU A 74 5.68 -8.29 2.64
C GLU A 74 4.91 -8.26 1.33
N ILE A 75 4.60 -7.09 0.81
CA ILE A 75 3.91 -6.95 -0.48
C ILE A 75 4.93 -7.12 -1.58
N GLN A 76 4.69 -8.11 -2.46
CA GLN A 76 5.65 -8.49 -3.50
C GLN A 76 5.22 -8.08 -4.89
N ARG A 77 3.93 -8.02 -5.16
CA ARG A 77 3.40 -7.76 -6.51
C ARG A 77 2.82 -6.36 -6.59
N LEU A 78 3.13 -5.67 -7.67
CA LEU A 78 2.60 -4.34 -7.94
C LEU A 78 1.81 -4.32 -9.24
N LEU A 79 0.73 -3.57 -9.23
CA LEU A 79 0.01 -3.17 -10.43
C LEU A 79 0.15 -1.66 -10.55
N LEU A 80 0.72 -1.20 -11.65
CA LEU A 80 0.85 0.23 -11.89
C LEU A 80 -0.32 0.70 -12.73
N VAL A 81 -1.01 1.73 -12.25
CA VAL A 81 -2.22 2.24 -12.89
C VAL A 81 -1.99 3.67 -13.31
N ARG A 82 -2.36 4.00 -14.54
CA ARG A 82 -2.33 5.36 -15.05
C ARG A 82 -3.52 5.55 -15.99
N ASP A 83 -4.22 6.68 -15.83
CA ASP A 83 -5.37 7.04 -16.66
C ASP A 83 -6.42 5.92 -16.70
N GLY A 84 -6.66 5.29 -15.56
CA GLY A 84 -7.66 4.23 -15.44
C GLY A 84 -7.28 2.90 -16.04
N ARG A 85 -5.99 2.72 -16.41
CA ARG A 85 -5.52 1.49 -17.04
C ARG A 85 -4.35 0.92 -16.27
N ILE A 86 -4.25 -0.41 -16.26
CA ILE A 86 -3.07 -1.09 -15.73
C ILE A 86 -1.99 -1.01 -16.81
N VAL A 87 -0.90 -0.31 -16.50
CA VAL A 87 0.20 -0.11 -17.44
C VAL A 87 1.36 -1.06 -17.17
N ALA A 88 1.42 -1.68 -15.99
CA ALA A 88 2.43 -2.69 -15.69
C ALA A 88 1.95 -3.55 -14.54
N ASP A 89 2.41 -4.80 -14.52
CA ASP A 89 2.08 -5.80 -13.50
C ASP A 89 3.34 -6.65 -13.31
N GLY A 90 3.86 -6.70 -12.10
CA GLY A 90 5.06 -7.48 -11.87
C GLY A 90 5.59 -7.37 -10.47
N PRO A 91 6.77 -7.94 -10.24
CA PRO A 91 7.38 -7.91 -8.91
C PRO A 91 7.84 -6.51 -8.55
N LYS A 92 7.77 -6.22 -7.26
CA LYS A 92 8.10 -4.91 -6.70
C LYS A 92 9.50 -4.45 -7.12
N GLU A 93 10.49 -5.33 -7.04
CA GLU A 93 11.87 -4.97 -7.35
C GLU A 93 12.06 -4.56 -8.81
N ALA A 94 11.28 -5.13 -9.71
CA ALA A 94 11.38 -4.82 -11.13
C ALA A 94 10.70 -3.50 -11.47
N LEU A 95 9.64 -3.12 -10.74
CA LEU A 95 8.82 -1.97 -11.09
C LEU A 95 9.18 -0.70 -10.30
N LEU A 96 9.75 -0.83 -9.11
CA LEU A 96 10.13 0.33 -8.31
C LEU A 96 11.53 0.79 -8.70
N THR A 97 11.65 1.32 -9.90
CA THR A 97 12.87 1.92 -10.41
C THR A 97 12.62 3.40 -10.69
N SER A 98 13.69 4.19 -10.68
CA SER A 98 13.56 5.63 -10.93
C SER A 98 12.96 5.89 -12.30
N GLU A 99 13.35 5.11 -13.31
CA GLU A 99 12.84 5.27 -14.66
C GLU A 99 11.34 4.97 -14.73
N THR A 100 10.92 3.86 -14.15
CA THR A 100 9.50 3.46 -14.17
C THR A 100 8.63 4.45 -13.41
N MET A 101 9.09 4.89 -12.25
CA MET A 101 8.32 5.83 -11.44
C MET A 101 8.25 7.21 -12.10
N SER A 102 9.33 7.67 -12.72
CA SER A 102 9.31 8.93 -13.45
C SER A 102 8.33 8.89 -14.61
N GLY A 103 8.30 7.77 -15.34
CA GLY A 103 7.35 7.58 -16.43
C GLY A 103 5.90 7.52 -15.94
N LEU A 104 5.67 6.82 -14.83
CA LEU A 104 4.33 6.66 -14.29
C LEU A 104 3.74 7.98 -13.81
N PHE A 105 4.52 8.77 -13.08
CA PHE A 105 4.04 10.01 -12.49
C PHE A 105 4.28 11.24 -13.35
N GLY A 106 5.04 11.11 -14.43
CA GLY A 106 5.25 12.19 -15.39
C GLY A 106 6.17 13.30 -14.91
N VAL A 107 6.99 13.04 -13.90
CA VAL A 107 7.97 14.00 -13.36
C VAL A 107 9.26 13.24 -13.05
N PRO A 108 10.42 13.94 -13.02
CA PRO A 108 11.67 13.27 -12.69
C PRO A 108 11.68 12.88 -11.21
N LEU A 109 11.84 11.58 -10.96
CA LEU A 109 11.86 11.04 -9.60
C LEU A 109 13.02 10.07 -9.45
N GLU A 110 13.56 10.02 -8.25
CA GLU A 110 14.55 9.02 -7.88
C GLU A 110 13.94 8.08 -6.85
N VAL A 111 14.09 6.77 -7.07
CA VAL A 111 13.67 5.75 -6.10
C VAL A 111 14.85 5.47 -5.18
N VAL A 112 14.62 5.63 -3.88
CA VAL A 112 15.62 5.33 -2.87
C VAL A 112 15.13 4.14 -2.06
N ARG A 113 15.99 3.14 -1.92
CA ARG A 113 15.68 1.97 -1.11
C ARG A 113 16.46 2.06 0.21
N THR A 114 15.74 2.01 1.32
CA THR A 114 16.32 1.99 2.65
C THR A 114 15.89 0.69 3.30
N ARG A 115 16.79 -0.26 3.45
CA ARG A 115 16.49 -1.61 3.93
C ARG A 115 15.50 -2.26 2.97
N ASP A 116 14.29 -2.55 3.43
CA ASP A 116 13.25 -3.21 2.64
C ASP A 116 12.10 -2.27 2.28
N ARG A 117 12.33 -0.95 2.43
CA ARG A 117 11.33 0.06 2.08
C ARG A 117 11.85 0.97 0.98
N TYR A 118 10.90 1.51 0.21
CA TYR A 118 11.18 2.37 -0.93
C TYR A 118 10.59 3.75 -0.69
N SER A 119 11.24 4.77 -1.21
CA SER A 119 10.71 6.13 -1.17
C SER A 119 11.04 6.84 -2.48
N LEU A 120 10.27 7.90 -2.77
CA LEU A 120 10.48 8.73 -3.94
C LEU A 120 11.08 10.06 -3.52
N VAL A 121 12.07 10.52 -4.27
CA VAL A 121 12.72 11.80 -4.04
C VAL A 121 12.67 12.56 -5.34
N ASP A 122 12.36 13.86 -5.27
CA ASP A 122 12.38 14.75 -6.44
C ASP A 122 13.81 14.93 -6.92
N CYS A 123 13.96 14.90 -8.22
CA CYS A 123 15.26 15.18 -8.84
C CYS A 123 15.47 16.67 -9.10
#